data_53e98ab5d3c30254b0e7cfe56873767c
#
_entry.id   53e98ab5d3c30254b0e7cfe56873767c
#
_cell.length_a   1.000
_cell.length_b   1.000
_cell.length_c   1.000
_cell.angle_alpha   90.00
_cell.angle_beta   90.00
_cell.angle_gamma   90.00
#
_symmetry.space_group_name_H-M   'P 1'
#
loop_
_entity.id
_entity.type
_entity.pdbx_description
1 polymer ?
#
loop_
_entity_poly.entity_id
_entity_poly.type
_entity_poly.pdbx_seq_one_letter_code
_entity_poly.pdbx_strand_id
1 'polypeptide(L)'
;MIDIRYAKISDKEFWFSLDGHLPEDEYENITRLRRGYILLQDGQPEGLLRYNLFWDSIPFCTLLYISEACRGRGYGKRLMAHWEREMKARGSGILLTSTRA
;
A
#
# COMPACT_ATOMS: atom_id res chain seq x y z
N MET A 1 3.02 16.36 -9.03
CA MET A 1 3.24 16.21 -7.57
C MET A 1 2.83 14.81 -7.14
N ILE A 2 3.66 14.17 -6.34
CA ILE A 2 3.37 12.82 -5.82
C ILE A 2 2.85 12.96 -4.39
N ASP A 3 1.77 12.26 -4.12
CA ASP A 3 1.13 12.28 -2.81
C ASP A 3 0.85 10.83 -2.38
N ILE A 4 0.94 10.56 -1.09
CA ILE A 4 0.66 9.22 -0.56
C ILE A 4 -0.26 9.39 0.63
N ARG A 5 -1.35 8.63 0.63
CA ARG A 5 -2.33 8.68 1.71
C ARG A 5 -2.90 7.29 1.98
N TYR A 6 -3.64 7.16 3.05
CA TYR A 6 -4.37 5.93 3.32
C TYR A 6 -5.45 5.70 2.27
N ALA A 7 -5.67 4.44 1.91
CA ALA A 7 -6.76 4.05 1.04
C ALA A 7 -8.10 4.31 1.73
N LYS A 8 -9.09 4.73 0.93
CA LYS A 8 -10.46 5.00 1.37
C LYS A 8 -11.42 4.02 0.70
N ILE A 9 -12.60 3.89 1.26
CA ILE A 9 -13.64 3.08 0.62
C ILE A 9 -13.92 3.56 -0.81
N SER A 10 -13.86 4.87 -1.03
CA SER A 10 -14.06 5.44 -2.37
C SER A 10 -12.98 5.09 -3.38
N ASP A 11 -11.84 4.52 -2.96
CA ASP A 11 -10.78 4.09 -3.86
C ASP A 11 -10.97 2.66 -4.35
N LYS A 12 -12.08 2.02 -4.02
CA LYS A 12 -12.35 0.62 -4.28
C LYS A 12 -12.17 0.22 -5.74
N GLU A 13 -12.71 1.02 -6.65
CA GLU A 13 -12.64 0.72 -8.07
C GLU A 13 -11.20 0.69 -8.57
N PHE A 14 -10.42 1.70 -8.20
CA PHE A 14 -9.00 1.72 -8.53
C PHE A 14 -8.27 0.54 -7.91
N TRP A 15 -8.54 0.27 -6.63
CA TRP A 15 -7.85 -0.81 -5.92
C TRP A 15 -8.04 -2.15 -6.63
N PHE A 16 -9.28 -2.50 -6.94
CA PHE A 16 -9.58 -3.79 -7.56
C PHE A 16 -9.12 -3.87 -9.01
N SER A 17 -8.82 -2.75 -9.65
CA SER A 17 -8.22 -2.78 -10.98
C SER A 17 -6.81 -3.34 -10.97
N LEU A 18 -6.11 -3.26 -9.83
CA LEU A 18 -4.74 -3.74 -9.66
C LEU A 18 -4.63 -4.97 -8.75
N ASP A 19 -5.53 -5.11 -7.80
CA ASP A 19 -5.52 -6.18 -6.79
C ASP A 19 -6.86 -6.92 -6.85
N GLY A 20 -7.09 -7.62 -7.96
CA GLY A 20 -8.36 -8.26 -8.23
C GLY A 20 -8.64 -9.53 -7.42
N HIS A 21 -7.65 -10.03 -6.68
CA HIS A 21 -7.81 -11.25 -5.89
C HIS A 21 -8.22 -10.97 -4.44
N LEU A 22 -8.23 -9.73 -4.02
CA LEU A 22 -8.59 -9.38 -2.65
C LEU A 22 -10.11 -9.45 -2.49
N PRO A 23 -10.64 -10.21 -1.50
CA PRO A 23 -12.07 -10.18 -1.22
C PRO A 23 -12.54 -8.79 -0.80
N GLU A 24 -13.77 -8.46 -1.14
CA GLU A 24 -14.32 -7.13 -0.92
C GLU A 24 -14.37 -6.76 0.57
N ASP A 25 -14.76 -7.70 1.42
CA ASP A 25 -14.79 -7.48 2.87
C ASP A 25 -13.39 -7.29 3.45
N GLU A 26 -12.37 -7.92 2.86
CA GLU A 26 -11.00 -7.68 3.26
C GLU A 26 -10.52 -6.29 2.87
N TYR A 27 -10.96 -5.76 1.74
CA TYR A 27 -10.67 -4.38 1.39
C TYR A 27 -11.25 -3.41 2.41
N GLU A 28 -12.48 -3.66 2.85
CA GLU A 28 -13.09 -2.85 3.89
C GLU A 28 -12.28 -2.89 5.19
N ASN A 29 -11.78 -4.07 5.58
CA ASN A 29 -10.91 -4.20 6.74
C ASN A 29 -9.61 -3.44 6.58
N ILE A 30 -8.99 -3.50 5.41
CA ILE A 30 -7.74 -2.79 5.12
C ILE A 30 -7.94 -1.29 5.29
N THR A 31 -9.03 -0.74 4.77
CA THR A 31 -9.30 0.69 4.90
C THR A 31 -9.59 1.07 6.35
N ARG A 32 -10.39 0.29 7.04
CA ARG A 32 -10.75 0.54 8.45
C ARG A 32 -9.53 0.48 9.36
N LEU A 33 -8.64 -0.47 9.12
CA LEU A 33 -7.44 -0.67 9.93
C LEU A 33 -6.24 0.16 9.46
N ARG A 34 -6.41 0.95 8.40
CA ARG A 34 -5.37 1.80 7.81
C ARG A 34 -4.13 1.00 7.40
N ARG A 35 -4.35 -0.13 6.73
CA ARG A 35 -3.28 -1.00 6.26
C ARG A 35 -3.09 -0.95 4.75
N GLY A 36 -3.65 0.05 4.10
CA GLY A 36 -3.51 0.28 2.68
C GLY A 36 -3.20 1.73 2.37
N TYR A 37 -2.32 1.93 1.41
CA TYR A 37 -1.91 3.26 0.94
C TYR A 37 -2.20 3.39 -0.54
N ILE A 38 -2.47 4.61 -0.95
CA ILE A 38 -2.59 4.98 -2.36
C ILE A 38 -1.52 6.01 -2.67
N LEU A 39 -0.82 5.83 -3.78
CA LEU A 39 0.07 6.85 -4.33
C LEU A 39 -0.66 7.54 -5.46
N LEU A 40 -0.68 8.87 -5.42
CA LEU A 40 -1.32 9.69 -6.44
C LEU A 40 -0.26 10.52 -7.16
N GLN A 41 -0.42 10.60 -8.47
CA GLN A 41 0.36 11.53 -9.30
C GLN A 41 -0.60 12.59 -9.80
N ASP A 42 -0.39 13.84 -9.37
CA ASP A 42 -1.24 14.97 -9.75
C ASP A 42 -2.74 14.68 -9.52
N GLY A 43 -3.03 14.05 -8.38
CA GLY A 43 -4.39 13.73 -7.99
C GLY A 43 -4.96 12.45 -8.57
N GLN A 44 -4.23 11.75 -9.44
CA GLN A 44 -4.67 10.50 -10.04
C GLN A 44 -4.04 9.30 -9.33
N PRO A 45 -4.83 8.31 -8.87
CA PRO A 45 -4.27 7.13 -8.25
C PRO A 45 -3.45 6.32 -9.25
N GLU A 46 -2.20 6.01 -8.89
CA GLU A 46 -1.29 5.27 -9.77
C GLU A 46 -0.55 4.14 -9.06
N GLY A 47 -0.72 3.99 -7.77
CA GLY A 47 -0.07 2.91 -7.06
C GLY A 47 -0.76 2.59 -5.75
N LEU A 48 -0.46 1.41 -5.24
CA LEU A 48 -0.99 0.97 -3.95
C LEU A 48 0.00 0.08 -3.22
N LEU A 49 -0.14 0.05 -1.90
CA LEU A 49 0.59 -0.84 -1.02
C LEU A 49 -0.35 -1.29 0.08
N ARG A 50 -0.36 -2.59 0.37
CA ARG A 50 -1.07 -3.09 1.55
C ARG A 50 -0.15 -3.95 2.39
N TYR A 51 -0.40 -3.96 3.70
CA TYR A 51 0.37 -4.78 4.62
C TYR A 51 -0.56 -5.42 5.65
N ASN A 52 -0.06 -6.47 6.26
CA ASN A 52 -0.69 -7.13 7.39
C ASN A 52 0.32 -7.25 8.53
N LEU A 53 -0.14 -7.69 9.69
CA LEU A 53 0.74 -7.93 10.82
C LEU A 53 1.02 -9.42 10.90
N PHE A 54 2.28 -9.79 10.72
CA PHE A 54 2.74 -11.14 10.90
C PHE A 54 2.87 -11.40 12.40
N TRP A 55 2.32 -12.50 12.88
CA TRP A 55 2.26 -12.80 14.31
C TRP A 55 1.68 -11.64 15.12
N ASP A 56 0.68 -10.98 14.59
CA ASP A 56 -0.06 -9.89 15.22
C ASP A 56 0.77 -8.65 15.55
N SER A 57 2.05 -8.60 15.21
CA SER A 57 2.90 -7.48 15.61
C SER A 57 3.93 -7.02 14.57
N ILE A 58 4.32 -7.88 13.63
CA ILE A 58 5.37 -7.55 12.67
C ILE A 58 4.75 -7.12 11.35
N PRO A 59 4.91 -5.85 10.94
CA PRO A 59 4.37 -5.40 9.66
C PRO A 59 4.97 -6.17 8.48
N PHE A 60 4.10 -6.66 7.62
CA PHE A 60 4.48 -7.45 6.45
C PHE A 60 3.80 -6.85 5.22
N CYS A 61 4.60 -6.27 4.33
CA CYS A 61 4.08 -5.75 3.06
C CYS A 61 3.65 -6.92 2.18
N THR A 62 2.35 -7.09 2.01
CA THR A 62 1.80 -8.20 1.23
C THR A 62 1.66 -7.89 -0.25
N LEU A 63 1.54 -6.63 -0.61
CA LEU A 63 1.40 -6.24 -2.00
C LEU A 63 1.90 -4.82 -2.21
N LEU A 64 2.66 -4.62 -3.28
CA LEU A 64 3.06 -3.32 -3.77
C LEU A 64 2.85 -3.32 -5.28
N TYR A 65 2.06 -2.38 -5.78
CA TYR A 65 1.73 -2.35 -7.19
C TYR A 65 1.71 -0.91 -7.71
N ILE A 66 2.30 -0.72 -8.87
CA ILE A 66 2.31 0.59 -9.55
C ILE A 66 1.66 0.38 -10.92
N SER A 67 0.82 1.32 -11.35
CA SER A 67 0.23 1.29 -12.68
C SER A 67 1.30 1.14 -13.75
N GLU A 68 1.04 0.34 -14.75
CA GLU A 68 2.02 0.02 -15.78
C GLU A 68 2.64 1.27 -16.41
N ALA A 69 1.82 2.28 -16.70
CA ALA A 69 2.28 3.52 -17.32
C ALA A 69 3.22 4.33 -16.43
N CYS A 70 3.24 4.06 -15.12
CA CYS A 70 4.03 4.82 -14.15
C CYS A 70 5.22 4.04 -13.59
N ARG A 71 5.45 2.84 -14.09
CA ARG A 71 6.58 2.02 -13.63
C ARG A 71 7.90 2.62 -14.10
N GLY A 72 8.95 2.35 -13.34
CA GLY A 72 10.28 2.84 -13.66
C GLY A 72 10.57 4.26 -13.21
N ARG A 73 9.66 4.88 -12.47
CA ARG A 73 9.80 6.25 -11.96
C ARG A 73 10.17 6.33 -10.48
N GLY A 74 10.42 5.19 -9.84
CA GLY A 74 10.76 5.15 -8.42
C GLY A 74 9.55 5.27 -7.49
N TYR A 75 8.33 5.15 -7.98
CA TYR A 75 7.13 5.30 -7.15
C TYR A 75 6.98 4.15 -6.15
N GLY A 76 7.37 2.94 -6.53
CA GLY A 76 7.37 1.82 -5.61
C GLY A 76 8.29 2.05 -4.41
N LYS A 77 9.46 2.60 -4.67
CA LYS A 77 10.40 2.96 -3.59
C LYS A 77 9.82 4.03 -2.68
N ARG A 78 9.10 4.99 -3.23
CA ARG A 78 8.47 6.05 -2.45
C ARG A 78 7.38 5.49 -1.53
N LEU A 79 6.56 4.58 -2.04
CA LEU A 79 5.55 3.90 -1.24
C LEU A 79 6.17 3.09 -0.11
N MET A 80 7.21 2.30 -0.43
CA MET A 80 7.91 1.51 0.57
C MET A 80 8.53 2.39 1.64
N ALA A 81 9.20 3.47 1.24
CA ALA A 81 9.82 4.38 2.19
C ALA A 81 8.78 5.04 3.10
N HIS A 82 7.63 5.42 2.57
CA HIS A 82 6.55 5.99 3.35
C HIS A 82 6.04 4.99 4.38
N TRP A 83 5.79 3.75 3.96
CA TRP A 83 5.34 2.68 4.84
C TRP A 83 6.37 2.41 5.95
N GLU A 84 7.64 2.30 5.57
CA GLU A 84 8.71 2.04 6.54
C GLU A 84 8.82 3.15 7.59
N ARG A 85 8.71 4.41 7.17
CA ARG A 85 8.75 5.53 8.10
C ARG A 85 7.58 5.49 9.08
N GLU A 86 6.38 5.19 8.59
CA GLU A 86 5.21 5.09 9.46
C GLU A 86 5.33 3.95 10.45
N MET A 87 5.80 2.81 10.00
CA MET A 87 5.95 1.65 10.89
C MET A 87 6.99 1.91 11.97
N LYS A 88 8.10 2.54 11.60
CA LYS A 88 9.12 2.92 12.59
C LYS A 88 8.58 3.93 13.58
N ALA A 89 7.79 4.89 13.13
CA ALA A 89 7.16 5.89 14.01
C ALA A 89 6.21 5.23 15.01
N ARG A 90 5.64 4.08 14.67
CA ARG A 90 4.79 3.30 15.57
C ARG A 90 5.57 2.33 16.46
N GLY A 91 6.90 2.35 16.38
CA GLY A 91 7.76 1.51 17.22
C GLY A 91 8.13 0.15 16.65
N SER A 92 7.85 -0.11 15.37
CA SER A 92 8.21 -1.38 14.76
C SER A 92 9.70 -1.41 14.45
N GLY A 93 10.41 -2.37 15.03
CA GLY A 93 11.84 -2.55 14.79
C GLY A 93 12.16 -3.50 13.64
N ILE A 94 11.22 -4.31 13.23
CA ILE A 94 11.37 -5.30 12.16
C ILE A 94 10.24 -5.14 11.16
N LEU A 95 10.58 -5.09 9.88
CA LEU A 95 9.63 -5.05 8.79
C LEU A 95 9.93 -6.17 7.82
N LEU A 96 8.88 -6.82 7.31
CA LEU A 96 9.01 -7.90 6.35
C LEU A 96 8.37 -7.51 5.03
N THR A 97 8.90 -8.00 3.93
CA THR A 97 8.29 -7.83 2.62
C THR A 97 8.35 -9.13 1.84
N SER A 98 7.36 -9.33 0.97
CA SER A 98 7.34 -10.46 0.04
C SER A 98 7.65 -9.95 -1.36
N THR A 99 8.70 -9.19 -1.51
CA THR A 99 9.02 -8.62 -2.80
C THR A 99 9.43 -9.69 -3.78
N ARG A 100 8.92 -9.55 -4.98
CA ARG A 100 9.55 -10.18 -6.13
C ARG A 100 10.50 -9.17 -6.75
N ALA A 101 11.67 -9.62 -6.94
CA ALA A 101 12.64 -8.81 -7.65
C ALA A 101 12.16 -8.57 -9.09
#